data_f2f824e1e7e2df3ef954f1b0f3448555
#
_entry.id   f2f824e1e7e2df3ef954f1b0f3448555
#
_cell.length_a   1.000
_cell.length_b   1.000
_cell.length_c   1.000
_cell.angle_alpha   90.00
_cell.angle_beta   90.00
_cell.angle_gamma   90.00
#
_symmetry.space_group_name_H-M   'P 1'
#
loop_
_entity.id
_entity.type
_entity.pdbx_description
1 polymer ?
#
loop_
_entity_poly.entity_id
_entity_poly.type
_entity_poly.pdbx_seq_one_letter_code
_entity_poly.pdbx_strand_id
1 'polypeptide(L)'
;PKTADRNAMIYRLVSILERRGEKIDGKFEIALDENGQMYFTSTSNAAKKRFLLNFYGISSGQLDDDTGKYPSDITAREAFELKKGSTRQGYKLADMKDADGNPMELSDQTALDMINIIYTMELTKFQKYESTTVATNISQETMTEINENAADLKGVSIEQSSIRVYNDSLYFAPIIGYTGKVQEDQIDSLNEDWQKSQNTAGSEVADRVEKYDLNDIVGRIGIEKSMELDLQGEKGFTRMYVDNMGRPREIIEQKDAQAGNDVYLTID
;
A
#
# COMPACT_ATOMS: atom_id res chain seq x y z
N PRO A 1 19.36 -0.61 -5.77
CA PRO A 1 19.31 -0.85 -7.22
C PRO A 1 19.50 0.47 -7.98
N LYS A 2 20.14 0.42 -9.16
CA LYS A 2 20.18 1.59 -10.05
C LYS A 2 18.73 1.87 -10.53
N THR A 3 18.42 3.10 -10.89
CA THR A 3 17.07 3.49 -11.37
C THR A 3 16.61 2.61 -12.53
N ALA A 4 17.52 2.27 -13.46
CA ALA A 4 17.22 1.39 -14.58
C ALA A 4 16.79 -0.02 -14.13
N ASP A 5 17.51 -0.62 -13.17
CA ASP A 5 17.21 -1.96 -12.66
C ASP A 5 15.85 -1.99 -11.93
N ARG A 6 15.58 -0.92 -11.15
CA ARG A 6 14.28 -0.75 -10.50
C ARG A 6 13.14 -0.65 -11.51
N ASN A 7 13.29 0.21 -12.53
CA ASN A 7 12.26 0.41 -13.55
C ASN A 7 12.02 -0.87 -14.37
N ALA A 8 13.07 -1.61 -14.71
CA ALA A 8 12.95 -2.88 -15.41
C ALA A 8 12.18 -3.93 -14.57
N MET A 9 12.47 -4.01 -13.27
CA MET A 9 11.77 -4.91 -12.35
C MET A 9 10.30 -4.51 -12.22
N ILE A 10 10.00 -3.21 -12.01
CA ILE A 10 8.61 -2.72 -11.90
C ILE A 10 7.85 -2.94 -13.21
N TYR A 11 8.46 -2.71 -14.37
CA TYR A 11 7.85 -2.99 -15.66
C TYR A 11 7.45 -4.47 -15.79
N ARG A 12 8.34 -5.39 -15.38
CA ARG A 12 8.04 -6.84 -15.41
C ARG A 12 6.87 -7.18 -14.49
N LEU A 13 6.85 -6.63 -13.27
CA LEU A 13 5.74 -6.81 -12.34
C LEU A 13 4.42 -6.29 -12.91
N VAL A 14 4.40 -5.05 -13.41
CA VAL A 14 3.23 -4.43 -14.04
C VAL A 14 2.75 -5.27 -15.22
N SER A 15 3.65 -5.74 -16.09
CA SER A 15 3.30 -6.58 -17.24
C SER A 15 2.64 -7.90 -16.84
N ILE A 16 3.04 -8.50 -15.72
CA ILE A 16 2.38 -9.71 -15.18
C ILE A 16 0.97 -9.34 -14.70
N LEU A 17 0.85 -8.30 -13.88
CA LEU A 17 -0.43 -7.88 -13.29
C LEU A 17 -1.45 -7.46 -14.37
N GLU A 18 -1.05 -6.65 -15.35
CA GLU A 18 -1.90 -6.23 -16.47
C GLU A 18 -2.38 -7.41 -17.32
N ARG A 19 -1.47 -8.34 -17.68
CA ARG A 19 -1.81 -9.52 -18.47
C ARG A 19 -2.82 -10.42 -17.75
N ARG A 20 -2.78 -10.47 -16.43
CA ARG A 20 -3.70 -11.23 -15.58
C ARG A 20 -4.98 -10.46 -15.24
N GLY A 21 -5.05 -9.18 -15.60
CA GLY A 21 -6.20 -8.33 -15.27
C GLY A 21 -6.29 -7.95 -13.80
N GLU A 22 -5.16 -8.01 -13.08
CA GLU A 22 -5.09 -7.62 -11.68
C GLU A 22 -5.13 -6.10 -11.53
N LYS A 23 -5.79 -5.63 -10.50
CA LYS A 23 -5.83 -4.21 -10.18
C LYS A 23 -4.56 -3.79 -9.44
N ILE A 24 -3.90 -2.76 -9.94
CA ILE A 24 -2.77 -2.16 -9.27
C ILE A 24 -3.26 -1.10 -8.28
N ASP A 25 -2.89 -1.26 -7.03
CA ASP A 25 -3.16 -0.31 -5.97
C ASP A 25 -2.09 0.77 -5.92
N GLY A 26 -2.45 1.97 -5.46
CA GLY A 26 -1.48 3.05 -5.29
C GLY A 26 -2.13 4.38 -4.92
N LYS A 27 -1.29 5.40 -4.80
CA LYS A 27 -1.66 6.72 -4.30
C LYS A 27 -1.45 7.85 -5.31
N PHE A 28 -1.19 7.51 -6.57
CA PHE A 28 -1.03 8.51 -7.63
C PHE A 28 -2.42 8.92 -8.15
N GLU A 29 -2.84 10.14 -7.85
CA GLU A 29 -4.20 10.61 -8.09
C GLU A 29 -4.46 11.04 -9.54
N ILE A 30 -3.98 10.26 -10.51
CA ILE A 30 -4.26 10.43 -11.94
C ILE A 30 -4.70 9.08 -12.50
N ALA A 31 -5.74 9.10 -13.34
CA ALA A 31 -6.24 7.92 -14.03
C ALA A 31 -6.53 8.23 -15.51
N LEU A 32 -6.71 7.17 -16.30
CA LEU A 32 -7.21 7.22 -17.67
C LEU A 32 -8.71 6.97 -17.69
N ASP A 33 -9.44 7.72 -18.51
CA ASP A 33 -10.84 7.42 -18.82
C ASP A 33 -10.96 6.39 -19.96
N GLU A 34 -12.17 6.02 -20.31
CA GLU A 34 -12.47 5.08 -21.39
C GLU A 34 -12.00 5.57 -22.79
N ASN A 35 -11.79 6.87 -22.96
CA ASN A 35 -11.28 7.51 -24.18
C ASN A 35 -9.77 7.68 -24.19
N GLY A 36 -9.07 7.25 -23.12
CA GLY A 36 -7.63 7.43 -22.97
C GLY A 36 -7.22 8.85 -22.53
N GLN A 37 -8.15 9.66 -22.01
CA GLN A 37 -7.86 10.96 -21.48
C GLN A 37 -7.46 10.87 -19.99
N MET A 38 -6.40 11.57 -19.61
CA MET A 38 -5.95 11.63 -18.23
C MET A 38 -6.70 12.67 -17.44
N TYR A 39 -7.11 12.29 -16.24
CA TYR A 39 -7.81 13.17 -15.30
C TYR A 39 -7.33 12.96 -13.86
N PHE A 40 -7.51 13.97 -13.02
CA PHE A 40 -7.26 13.84 -11.58
C PHE A 40 -8.42 13.12 -10.91
N THR A 41 -8.11 12.10 -10.10
CA THR A 41 -9.12 11.36 -9.32
C THR A 41 -9.52 12.07 -8.04
N SER A 42 -8.79 13.11 -7.63
CA SER A 42 -9.09 13.93 -6.45
C SER A 42 -10.46 14.58 -6.56
N THR A 43 -11.32 14.36 -5.55
CA THR A 43 -12.71 14.84 -5.53
C THR A 43 -12.88 16.27 -5.06
N SER A 44 -11.83 16.91 -4.53
CA SER A 44 -11.87 18.28 -4.04
C SER A 44 -10.56 19.05 -4.32
N ASN A 45 -10.67 20.38 -4.36
CA ASN A 45 -9.49 21.25 -4.52
C ASN A 45 -8.47 21.07 -3.38
N ALA A 46 -8.92 20.78 -2.16
CA ALA A 46 -8.05 20.53 -1.03
C ALA A 46 -7.28 19.21 -1.19
N ALA A 47 -7.94 18.16 -1.69
CA ALA A 47 -7.29 16.89 -2.00
C ALA A 47 -6.27 17.06 -3.14
N LYS A 48 -6.65 17.71 -4.25
CA LYS A 48 -5.74 18.03 -5.36
C LYS A 48 -4.52 18.81 -4.87
N LYS A 49 -4.73 19.85 -4.04
CA LYS A 49 -3.62 20.61 -3.47
C LYS A 49 -2.67 19.75 -2.65
N ARG A 50 -3.18 18.85 -1.80
CA ARG A 50 -2.38 17.92 -1.01
C ARG A 50 -1.59 16.96 -1.91
N PHE A 51 -2.23 16.42 -2.94
CA PHE A 51 -1.56 15.60 -3.94
C PHE A 51 -0.41 16.35 -4.59
N LEU A 52 -0.62 17.59 -5.07
CA LEU A 52 0.42 18.39 -5.72
C LEU A 52 1.60 18.71 -4.81
N LEU A 53 1.38 18.98 -3.53
CA LEU A 53 2.47 19.18 -2.56
C LEU A 53 3.35 17.92 -2.46
N ASN A 54 2.75 16.74 -2.35
CA ASN A 54 3.46 15.47 -2.35
C ASN A 54 4.11 15.18 -3.70
N PHE A 55 3.40 15.45 -4.79
CA PHE A 55 3.86 15.24 -6.17
C PHE A 55 5.14 16.01 -6.47
N TYR A 56 5.22 17.27 -6.06
CA TYR A 56 6.41 18.09 -6.19
C TYR A 56 7.43 17.88 -5.07
N GLY A 57 7.02 17.33 -3.93
CA GLY A 57 7.86 17.17 -2.74
C GLY A 57 8.18 18.52 -2.07
N ILE A 58 7.21 19.39 -1.97
CA ILE A 58 7.34 20.79 -1.50
C ILE A 58 6.39 21.11 -0.33
N SER A 59 6.66 22.22 0.34
CA SER A 59 5.74 22.80 1.33
C SER A 59 4.68 23.69 0.67
N SER A 60 3.59 23.99 1.40
CA SER A 60 2.46 24.74 0.88
C SER A 60 2.79 26.16 0.41
N GLY A 61 3.84 26.78 0.94
CA GLY A 61 4.27 28.13 0.53
C GLY A 61 5.08 28.18 -0.77
N GLN A 62 5.44 27.04 -1.33
CA GLN A 62 6.19 26.94 -2.59
C GLN A 62 5.29 26.64 -3.80
N LEU A 63 4.04 26.25 -3.54
CA LEU A 63 3.06 26.04 -4.61
C LEU A 63 2.57 27.40 -5.10
N ASP A 64 2.61 27.63 -6.41
CA ASP A 64 2.24 28.90 -7.05
C ASP A 64 3.07 30.10 -6.57
N ASP A 65 4.31 29.87 -6.16
CA ASP A 65 5.23 30.96 -5.83
C ASP A 65 5.63 31.79 -7.06
N ASP A 66 6.25 32.95 -6.84
CA ASP A 66 6.66 33.88 -7.89
C ASP A 66 7.66 33.25 -8.91
N THR A 67 8.20 32.08 -8.60
CA THR A 67 9.13 31.39 -9.52
C THR A 67 8.40 30.63 -10.63
N GLY A 68 7.10 30.36 -10.49
CA GLY A 68 6.28 29.58 -11.42
C GLY A 68 6.74 28.14 -11.60
N LYS A 69 7.60 27.63 -10.70
CA LYS A 69 8.24 26.32 -10.81
C LYS A 69 7.28 25.18 -10.46
N TYR A 70 6.32 25.46 -9.62
CA TYR A 70 5.38 24.47 -9.05
C TYR A 70 3.94 24.94 -9.20
N PRO A 71 3.38 24.95 -10.43
CA PRO A 71 2.04 25.47 -10.69
C PRO A 71 0.96 24.51 -10.14
N SER A 72 -0.11 25.08 -9.57
CA SER A 72 -1.27 24.31 -9.13
C SER A 72 -2.27 24.02 -10.25
N ASP A 73 -2.18 24.73 -11.36
CA ASP A 73 -3.04 24.59 -12.54
C ASP A 73 -2.55 23.54 -13.53
N ILE A 74 -1.46 22.83 -13.21
CA ILE A 74 -0.95 21.71 -14.02
C ILE A 74 -2.06 20.73 -14.38
N THR A 75 -2.12 20.33 -15.65
CA THR A 75 -3.06 19.31 -16.11
C THR A 75 -2.61 17.90 -15.72
N ALA A 76 -3.53 16.94 -15.69
CA ALA A 76 -3.20 15.56 -15.40
C ALA A 76 -2.19 14.98 -16.41
N ARG A 77 -2.32 15.34 -17.69
CA ARG A 77 -1.39 14.91 -18.74
C ARG A 77 0.02 15.49 -18.53
N GLU A 78 0.13 16.77 -18.22
CA GLU A 78 1.44 17.40 -17.95
C GLU A 78 2.11 16.79 -16.71
N ALA A 79 1.35 16.54 -15.66
CA ALA A 79 1.86 15.89 -14.45
C ALA A 79 2.34 14.45 -14.73
N PHE A 80 1.61 13.70 -15.55
CA PHE A 80 2.04 12.38 -15.99
C PHE A 80 3.34 12.45 -16.80
N GLU A 81 3.43 13.33 -17.82
CA GLU A 81 4.62 13.48 -18.65
C GLU A 81 5.84 13.93 -17.82
N LEU A 82 5.62 14.78 -16.82
CA LEU A 82 6.69 15.19 -15.90
C LEU A 82 7.26 13.99 -15.13
N LYS A 83 6.40 13.09 -14.64
CA LYS A 83 6.84 11.88 -13.92
C LYS A 83 7.39 10.80 -14.85
N LYS A 84 6.84 10.63 -16.04
CA LYS A 84 7.37 9.71 -17.07
C LYS A 84 8.76 10.13 -17.56
N GLY A 85 9.01 11.43 -17.60
CA GLY A 85 10.20 12.04 -18.21
C GLY A 85 11.51 11.78 -17.48
N SER A 86 12.59 12.28 -18.10
CA SER A 86 13.99 12.09 -17.68
C SER A 86 14.51 13.23 -16.80
N THR A 87 13.65 14.16 -16.41
CA THR A 87 14.00 15.30 -15.55
C THR A 87 14.34 14.83 -14.10
N ARG A 88 14.85 15.76 -13.29
CA ARG A 88 15.14 15.48 -11.88
C ARG A 88 13.88 15.04 -11.09
N GLN A 89 12.71 15.50 -11.50
CA GLN A 89 11.42 15.15 -10.87
C GLN A 89 10.77 13.91 -11.50
N GLY A 90 11.29 13.44 -12.64
CA GLY A 90 10.78 12.29 -13.37
C GLY A 90 11.42 10.97 -12.96
N TYR A 91 10.74 9.89 -13.29
CA TYR A 91 11.16 8.53 -12.97
C TYR A 91 12.00 7.87 -14.06
N LYS A 92 12.31 8.60 -15.13
CA LYS A 92 13.13 8.15 -16.28
C LYS A 92 12.51 6.94 -17.00
N LEU A 93 11.20 6.86 -17.07
CA LEU A 93 10.54 5.81 -17.84
C LEU A 93 10.72 5.99 -19.33
N ALA A 94 10.84 7.24 -19.80
CA ALA A 94 11.15 7.55 -21.19
C ALA A 94 12.55 7.09 -21.64
N ASP A 95 13.46 6.84 -20.67
CA ASP A 95 14.83 6.37 -20.97
C ASP A 95 14.94 4.83 -20.97
N MET A 96 13.84 4.11 -20.75
CA MET A 96 13.85 2.66 -20.71
C MET A 96 14.19 2.06 -22.08
N LYS A 97 14.91 0.95 -22.05
CA LYS A 97 15.35 0.22 -23.23
C LYS A 97 14.96 -1.24 -23.14
N ASP A 98 14.69 -1.83 -24.29
CA ASP A 98 14.49 -3.26 -24.43
C ASP A 98 15.80 -4.06 -24.27
N ALA A 99 15.72 -5.38 -24.42
CA ALA A 99 16.89 -6.27 -24.32
C ALA A 99 17.94 -6.01 -25.43
N ASP A 100 17.52 -5.45 -26.54
CA ASP A 100 18.38 -5.13 -27.70
C ASP A 100 18.97 -3.71 -27.61
N GLY A 101 18.59 -2.95 -26.56
CA GLY A 101 19.08 -1.59 -26.33
C GLY A 101 18.30 -0.50 -27.06
N ASN A 102 17.19 -0.83 -27.72
CA ASN A 102 16.31 0.14 -28.35
C ASN A 102 15.40 0.84 -27.34
N PRO A 103 14.95 2.08 -27.59
CA PRO A 103 13.97 2.73 -26.75
C PRO A 103 12.70 1.88 -26.62
N MET A 104 12.22 1.70 -25.39
CA MET A 104 11.00 0.96 -25.10
C MET A 104 9.81 1.89 -25.19
N GLU A 105 8.82 1.56 -26.02
CA GLU A 105 7.54 2.25 -26.05
C GLU A 105 6.59 1.65 -25.00
N LEU A 106 6.28 2.45 -23.98
CA LEU A 106 5.30 2.09 -22.94
C LEU A 106 3.94 2.66 -23.31
N SER A 107 2.89 1.86 -23.19
CA SER A 107 1.53 2.39 -23.24
C SER A 107 1.32 3.41 -22.12
N ASP A 108 0.39 4.33 -22.29
CA ASP A 108 0.07 5.30 -21.24
C ASP A 108 -0.43 4.60 -19.96
N GLN A 109 -1.17 3.50 -20.07
CA GLN A 109 -1.62 2.70 -18.93
C GLN A 109 -0.43 2.08 -18.20
N THR A 110 0.43 1.35 -18.89
CA THR A 110 1.63 0.72 -18.29
C THR A 110 2.54 1.76 -17.63
N ALA A 111 2.76 2.89 -18.28
CA ALA A 111 3.55 3.97 -17.72
C ALA A 111 2.88 4.59 -16.47
N LEU A 112 1.55 4.73 -16.48
CA LEU A 112 0.77 5.24 -15.34
C LEU A 112 0.86 4.28 -14.15
N ASP A 113 0.72 2.99 -14.38
CA ASP A 113 0.82 1.95 -13.35
C ASP A 113 2.21 1.88 -12.73
N MET A 114 3.26 2.00 -13.57
CA MET A 114 4.63 2.11 -13.09
C MET A 114 4.84 3.38 -12.24
N ILE A 115 4.33 4.53 -12.69
CA ILE A 115 4.39 5.80 -11.94
C ILE A 115 3.68 5.66 -10.61
N ASN A 116 2.50 5.03 -10.59
CA ASN A 116 1.70 4.82 -9.39
C ASN A 116 2.48 4.03 -8.33
N ILE A 117 3.12 2.93 -8.71
CA ILE A 117 3.96 2.12 -7.83
C ILE A 117 5.13 2.95 -7.29
N ILE A 118 5.90 3.60 -8.18
CA ILE A 118 7.09 4.35 -7.79
C ILE A 118 6.72 5.52 -6.86
N TYR A 119 5.65 6.24 -7.20
CA TYR A 119 5.15 7.35 -6.38
C TYR A 119 4.71 6.88 -4.99
N THR A 120 4.00 5.76 -4.91
CA THR A 120 3.59 5.18 -3.62
C THR A 120 4.80 4.78 -2.78
N MET A 121 5.82 4.16 -3.39
CA MET A 121 7.10 3.86 -2.73
C MET A 121 7.82 5.13 -2.25
N GLU A 122 7.73 6.24 -2.98
CA GLU A 122 8.33 7.51 -2.55
C GLU A 122 7.65 8.10 -1.32
N LEU A 123 6.34 7.95 -1.19
CA LEU A 123 5.59 8.44 -0.03
C LEU A 123 5.99 7.69 1.27
N THR A 124 6.35 6.42 1.16
CA THR A 124 6.73 5.56 2.29
C THR A 124 8.24 5.44 2.51
N LYS A 125 9.06 6.10 1.68
CA LYS A 125 10.55 5.96 1.71
C LYS A 125 11.23 6.24 3.06
N PHE A 126 10.58 6.97 3.96
CA PHE A 126 11.09 7.28 5.30
C PHE A 126 10.74 6.20 6.32
N GLN A 127 9.78 5.34 6.01
CA GLN A 127 9.40 4.19 6.83
C GLN A 127 10.30 3.03 6.43
N LYS A 128 11.38 2.83 7.22
CA LYS A 128 12.29 1.71 6.95
C LYS A 128 11.57 0.39 7.27
N TYR A 129 11.79 -0.59 6.40
CA TYR A 129 11.27 -1.96 6.54
C TYR A 129 9.75 -2.12 6.34
N GLU A 130 9.03 -1.09 5.97
CA GLU A 130 7.63 -1.20 5.58
C GLU A 130 7.53 -1.48 4.09
N SER A 131 6.83 -2.56 3.73
CA SER A 131 6.59 -2.94 2.35
C SER A 131 5.52 -2.04 1.73
N THR A 132 5.65 -1.77 0.42
CA THR A 132 4.62 -1.06 -0.33
C THR A 132 3.71 -2.07 -1.00
N THR A 133 2.43 -2.07 -0.63
CA THR A 133 1.43 -2.91 -1.30
C THR A 133 1.21 -2.40 -2.72
N VAL A 134 1.37 -3.30 -3.70
CA VAL A 134 1.23 -3.01 -5.13
C VAL A 134 -0.11 -3.50 -5.68
N ALA A 135 -0.57 -4.65 -5.23
CA ALA A 135 -1.85 -5.23 -5.59
C ALA A 135 -2.37 -6.06 -4.42
N THR A 136 -3.69 -6.12 -4.30
CA THR A 136 -4.38 -6.91 -3.27
C THR A 136 -5.32 -7.91 -3.93
N ASN A 137 -5.56 -9.03 -3.24
CA ASN A 137 -6.47 -10.07 -3.67
C ASN A 137 -6.14 -10.64 -5.07
N ILE A 138 -4.85 -10.84 -5.35
CA ILE A 138 -4.38 -11.39 -6.62
C ILE A 138 -4.77 -12.87 -6.77
N SER A 139 -4.97 -13.31 -8.01
CA SER A 139 -5.33 -14.69 -8.33
C SER A 139 -4.18 -15.67 -8.04
N GLN A 140 -4.52 -16.95 -7.88
CA GLN A 140 -3.55 -18.02 -7.66
C GLN A 140 -2.57 -18.14 -8.83
N GLU A 141 -3.06 -17.93 -10.05
CA GLU A 141 -2.26 -17.94 -11.27
C GLU A 141 -1.24 -16.81 -11.28
N THR A 142 -1.64 -15.61 -10.85
CA THR A 142 -0.76 -14.45 -10.72
C THR A 142 0.31 -14.69 -9.65
N MET A 143 -0.07 -15.25 -8.51
CA MET A 143 0.86 -15.62 -7.45
C MET A 143 1.91 -16.63 -7.94
N THR A 144 1.48 -17.65 -8.67
CA THR A 144 2.39 -18.67 -9.25
C THR A 144 3.38 -18.02 -10.21
N GLU A 145 2.89 -17.17 -11.11
CA GLU A 145 3.74 -16.50 -12.10
C GLU A 145 4.75 -15.53 -11.47
N ILE A 146 4.37 -14.80 -10.42
CA ILE A 146 5.29 -13.94 -9.67
C ILE A 146 6.38 -14.79 -9.01
N ASN A 147 6.03 -15.92 -8.39
CA ASN A 147 6.99 -16.83 -7.75
C ASN A 147 7.96 -17.45 -8.75
N GLU A 148 7.48 -17.86 -9.93
CA GLU A 148 8.33 -18.38 -11.01
C GLU A 148 9.34 -17.32 -11.51
N ASN A 149 8.97 -16.04 -11.47
CA ASN A 149 9.82 -14.93 -11.86
C ASN A 149 10.59 -14.27 -10.69
N ALA A 150 10.62 -14.88 -9.51
CA ALA A 150 11.22 -14.29 -8.30
C ALA A 150 12.69 -13.86 -8.48
N ALA A 151 13.46 -14.54 -9.34
CA ALA A 151 14.85 -14.19 -9.62
C ALA A 151 15.00 -12.79 -10.25
N ASP A 152 14.01 -12.37 -11.03
CA ASP A 152 13.96 -11.08 -11.73
C ASP A 152 13.15 -10.03 -10.95
N LEU A 153 12.28 -10.46 -10.05
CA LEU A 153 11.41 -9.63 -9.19
C LEU A 153 12.02 -9.43 -7.79
N LYS A 154 13.30 -9.11 -7.72
CA LYS A 154 14.04 -8.94 -6.46
C LYS A 154 13.44 -7.83 -5.59
N GLY A 155 12.95 -8.20 -4.41
CA GLY A 155 12.30 -7.28 -3.48
C GLY A 155 10.78 -7.21 -3.60
N VAL A 156 10.20 -8.04 -4.46
CA VAL A 156 8.76 -8.33 -4.47
C VAL A 156 8.51 -9.55 -3.60
N SER A 157 7.54 -9.46 -2.71
CA SER A 157 7.06 -10.56 -1.88
C SER A 157 5.55 -10.69 -2.00
N ILE A 158 5.06 -11.89 -1.79
CA ILE A 158 3.64 -12.18 -1.67
C ILE A 158 3.37 -12.46 -0.20
N GLU A 159 2.42 -11.72 0.36
CA GLU A 159 2.01 -11.89 1.75
C GLU A 159 0.54 -12.35 1.79
N GLN A 160 0.26 -13.33 2.62
CA GLN A 160 -1.10 -13.75 2.88
C GLN A 160 -1.66 -12.89 4.02
N SER A 161 -2.82 -12.30 3.78
CA SER A 161 -3.51 -11.48 4.78
C SER A 161 -4.98 -11.88 4.86
N SER A 162 -5.59 -11.64 5.98
CA SER A 162 -7.04 -11.79 6.18
C SER A 162 -7.74 -10.47 5.94
N ILE A 163 -8.92 -10.54 5.32
CA ILE A 163 -9.79 -9.38 5.10
C ILE A 163 -11.13 -9.57 5.80
N ARG A 164 -11.74 -8.47 6.23
CA ARG A 164 -13.12 -8.49 6.72
C ARG A 164 -14.08 -8.72 5.56
N VAL A 165 -14.96 -9.70 5.69
CA VAL A 165 -16.06 -9.95 4.75
C VAL A 165 -17.37 -9.74 5.50
N TYR A 166 -18.23 -8.91 4.95
CA TYR A 166 -19.53 -8.57 5.55
C TYR A 166 -20.64 -9.06 4.64
N ASN A 167 -21.41 -10.03 5.11
CA ASN A 167 -22.62 -10.45 4.42
C ASN A 167 -23.70 -9.38 4.61
N ASP A 168 -24.43 -9.05 3.53
CA ASP A 168 -25.55 -8.08 3.56
C ASP A 168 -25.24 -6.72 4.21
N SER A 169 -23.99 -6.25 4.04
CA SER A 169 -23.47 -5.02 4.67
C SER A 169 -24.34 -3.78 4.42
N LEU A 170 -25.04 -3.72 3.29
CA LEU A 170 -25.90 -2.59 2.94
C LEU A 170 -27.02 -2.36 3.95
N TYR A 171 -27.60 -3.45 4.48
CA TYR A 171 -28.72 -3.38 5.43
C TYR A 171 -28.24 -3.30 6.88
N PHE A 172 -27.18 -4.01 7.21
CA PHE A 172 -26.71 -4.16 8.58
C PHE A 172 -25.56 -3.24 8.98
N ALA A 173 -25.08 -2.38 8.10
CA ALA A 173 -23.99 -1.45 8.39
C ALA A 173 -24.12 -0.67 9.71
N PRO A 174 -25.33 -0.17 10.12
CA PRO A 174 -25.47 0.52 11.39
C PRO A 174 -25.25 -0.37 12.64
N ILE A 175 -25.49 -1.68 12.50
CA ILE A 175 -25.32 -2.67 13.57
C ILE A 175 -23.90 -3.22 13.56
N ILE A 176 -23.41 -3.61 12.39
CA ILE A 176 -22.05 -4.15 12.19
C ILE A 176 -21.02 -3.10 12.57
N GLY A 177 -21.21 -1.86 12.14
CA GLY A 177 -20.26 -0.78 12.37
C GLY A 177 -19.21 -0.69 11.27
N TYR A 178 -18.09 -0.08 11.62
CA TYR A 178 -16.95 0.04 10.70
C TYR A 178 -15.62 -0.04 11.45
N THR A 179 -14.58 -0.36 10.69
CA THR A 179 -13.20 -0.41 11.18
C THR A 179 -12.44 0.88 10.81
N GLY A 180 -11.40 1.19 11.53
CA GLY A 180 -10.53 2.34 11.25
C GLY A 180 -9.21 2.23 12.00
N LYS A 181 -8.23 3.03 11.60
CA LYS A 181 -6.91 3.03 12.25
C LYS A 181 -7.00 3.35 13.74
N VAL A 182 -6.19 2.68 14.54
CA VAL A 182 -6.04 2.97 15.98
C VAL A 182 -5.65 4.45 16.16
N GLN A 183 -6.20 5.09 17.18
CA GLN A 183 -5.77 6.42 17.64
C GLN A 183 -4.81 6.25 18.81
N GLU A 184 -3.85 7.18 18.94
CA GLU A 184 -2.80 7.10 19.95
C GLU A 184 -3.35 6.99 21.38
N ASP A 185 -4.44 7.69 21.65
CA ASP A 185 -5.16 7.66 22.95
C ASP A 185 -5.89 6.35 23.25
N GLN A 186 -6.02 5.45 22.28
CA GLN A 186 -6.75 4.17 22.41
C GLN A 186 -5.80 2.97 22.59
N ILE A 187 -4.53 3.11 22.24
CA ILE A 187 -3.58 1.98 22.24
C ILE A 187 -3.46 1.34 23.60
N ASP A 188 -3.28 2.14 24.66
CA ASP A 188 -3.08 1.64 26.02
C ASP A 188 -4.32 0.86 26.49
N SER A 189 -5.53 1.39 26.26
CA SER A 189 -6.77 0.72 26.67
C SER A 189 -7.02 -0.58 25.92
N LEU A 190 -6.72 -0.61 24.62
CA LEU A 190 -6.87 -1.82 23.79
C LEU A 190 -5.88 -2.91 24.23
N ASN A 191 -4.64 -2.54 24.52
CA ASN A 191 -3.63 -3.48 25.01
C ASN A 191 -3.97 -3.99 26.43
N GLU A 192 -4.49 -3.14 27.32
CA GLU A 192 -4.96 -3.56 28.64
C GLU A 192 -6.15 -4.53 28.55
N ASP A 193 -7.13 -4.27 27.69
CA ASP A 193 -8.30 -5.13 27.52
C ASP A 193 -7.90 -6.48 26.94
N TRP A 194 -6.97 -6.51 25.99
CA TRP A 194 -6.41 -7.75 25.49
C TRP A 194 -5.66 -8.54 26.58
N GLN A 195 -4.80 -7.89 27.36
CA GLN A 195 -4.08 -8.55 28.47
C GLN A 195 -5.05 -9.13 29.50
N LYS A 196 -6.12 -8.42 29.85
CA LYS A 196 -7.15 -8.91 30.76
C LYS A 196 -7.85 -10.17 30.19
N SER A 197 -8.13 -10.19 28.89
CA SER A 197 -8.74 -11.35 28.23
C SER A 197 -7.84 -12.59 28.29
N GLN A 198 -6.54 -12.43 28.10
CA GLN A 198 -5.55 -13.52 28.15
C GLN A 198 -5.41 -14.08 29.58
N ASN A 199 -5.34 -13.23 30.59
CA ASN A 199 -5.24 -13.65 31.98
C ASN A 199 -6.49 -14.42 32.45
N THR A 200 -7.67 -14.10 31.94
CA THR A 200 -8.92 -14.82 32.22
C THR A 200 -8.92 -16.22 31.57
N ALA A 201 -8.23 -16.41 30.47
CA ALA A 201 -8.11 -17.70 29.79
C ALA A 201 -7.03 -18.62 30.39
N GLY A 202 -6.35 -18.21 31.48
CA GLY A 202 -5.35 -19.03 32.19
C GLY A 202 -3.99 -19.12 31.49
N SER A 203 -3.75 -18.26 30.53
CA SER A 203 -2.44 -18.11 29.88
C SER A 203 -1.62 -17.07 30.65
N GLU A 204 -0.49 -17.47 31.24
CA GLU A 204 0.50 -16.49 31.73
C GLU A 204 1.15 -15.83 30.51
N VAL A 205 0.71 -14.64 30.15
CA VAL A 205 1.36 -13.84 29.12
C VAL A 205 2.63 -13.25 29.75
N ALA A 206 3.75 -13.80 29.34
CA ALA A 206 5.06 -13.27 29.69
C ALA A 206 5.18 -11.83 29.17
N ASP A 207 5.62 -10.93 30.07
CA ASP A 207 6.04 -9.54 29.86
C ASP A 207 5.58 -8.83 28.57
N ARG A 208 4.60 -7.90 28.74
CA ARG A 208 4.23 -6.78 27.85
C ARG A 208 4.37 -7.06 26.35
N VAL A 209 3.64 -8.02 25.84
CA VAL A 209 3.41 -8.13 24.40
C VAL A 209 2.33 -7.12 24.05
N GLU A 210 2.68 -6.05 23.36
CA GLU A 210 1.72 -5.11 22.81
C GLU A 210 1.08 -5.73 21.56
N LYS A 211 -0.23 -6.03 21.62
CA LYS A 211 -0.98 -6.57 20.49
C LYS A 211 -1.30 -5.50 19.46
N TYR A 212 -1.59 -4.28 19.94
CA TYR A 212 -2.04 -3.17 19.10
C TYR A 212 -0.99 -2.08 18.98
N ASP A 213 -0.83 -1.56 17.75
CA ASP A 213 0.00 -0.40 17.42
C ASP A 213 -0.75 0.61 16.54
N LEU A 214 -0.12 1.76 16.22
CA LEU A 214 -0.71 2.85 15.44
C LEU A 214 -1.10 2.47 13.99
N ASN A 215 -0.57 1.37 13.46
CA ASN A 215 -0.86 0.94 12.10
C ASN A 215 -2.06 0.00 12.03
N ASP A 216 -2.50 -0.50 13.18
CA ASP A 216 -3.61 -1.44 13.22
C ASP A 216 -4.95 -0.82 12.85
N ILE A 217 -5.80 -1.66 12.31
CA ILE A 217 -7.19 -1.36 12.01
C ILE A 217 -8.03 -2.07 13.06
N VAL A 218 -8.87 -1.33 13.76
CA VAL A 218 -9.75 -1.83 14.84
C VAL A 218 -11.18 -1.40 14.62
N GLY A 219 -12.11 -2.10 15.23
CA GLY A 219 -13.53 -1.74 15.25
C GLY A 219 -13.79 -0.41 15.96
N ARG A 220 -14.48 0.50 15.28
CA ARG A 220 -14.79 1.84 15.81
C ARG A 220 -16.13 1.89 16.51
N ILE A 221 -17.12 1.28 15.95
CA ILE A 221 -18.50 1.23 16.47
C ILE A 221 -19.13 -0.13 16.19
N GLY A 222 -20.28 -0.40 16.78
CA GLY A 222 -21.11 -1.57 16.53
C GLY A 222 -20.45 -2.89 16.97
N ILE A 223 -20.81 -3.95 16.27
CA ILE A 223 -20.30 -5.31 16.51
C ILE A 223 -18.77 -5.35 16.30
N GLU A 224 -18.25 -4.67 15.28
CA GLU A 224 -16.81 -4.57 15.05
C GLU A 224 -16.06 -4.13 16.31
N LYS A 225 -16.59 -3.13 17.05
CA LYS A 225 -15.97 -2.66 18.29
C LYS A 225 -16.19 -3.63 19.45
N SER A 226 -17.39 -4.17 19.60
CA SER A 226 -17.72 -5.00 20.76
C SER A 226 -17.08 -6.38 20.71
N MET A 227 -16.80 -6.88 19.49
CA MET A 227 -16.19 -8.20 19.25
C MET A 227 -14.74 -8.06 18.72
N GLU A 228 -14.10 -6.91 18.94
CA GLU A 228 -12.75 -6.63 18.44
C GLU A 228 -11.73 -7.71 18.82
N LEU A 229 -11.78 -8.19 20.07
CA LEU A 229 -10.84 -9.21 20.56
C LEU A 229 -11.00 -10.57 19.86
N ASP A 230 -12.23 -10.90 19.44
CA ASP A 230 -12.52 -12.14 18.71
C ASP A 230 -12.19 -12.01 17.22
N LEU A 231 -12.49 -10.84 16.65
CA LEU A 231 -12.33 -10.55 15.24
C LEU A 231 -10.87 -10.24 14.87
N GLN A 232 -10.08 -9.72 15.80
CA GLN A 232 -8.68 -9.39 15.59
C GLN A 232 -7.82 -10.65 15.62
N GLY A 233 -7.22 -11.00 14.50
CA GLY A 233 -6.33 -12.14 14.40
C GLY A 233 -4.98 -11.92 15.10
N GLU A 234 -4.05 -12.80 14.84
CA GLU A 234 -2.64 -12.66 15.27
C GLU A 234 -1.79 -12.11 14.14
N LYS A 235 -0.94 -11.14 14.46
CA LYS A 235 0.01 -10.57 13.50
C LYS A 235 1.07 -11.60 13.13
N GLY A 236 1.38 -11.67 11.84
CA GLY A 236 2.61 -12.28 11.39
C GLY A 236 3.81 -11.37 11.68
N PHE A 237 4.98 -11.95 11.74
CA PHE A 237 6.22 -11.19 11.84
C PHE A 237 7.37 -11.87 11.11
N THR A 238 8.31 -11.07 10.65
CA THR A 238 9.58 -11.55 10.10
C THR A 238 10.73 -10.94 10.88
N ARG A 239 11.52 -11.78 11.56
CA ARG A 239 12.72 -11.37 12.26
C ARG A 239 13.94 -11.61 11.38
N MET A 240 14.75 -10.57 11.18
CA MET A 240 15.89 -10.64 10.27
C MET A 240 17.14 -9.94 10.83
N TYR A 241 18.30 -10.41 10.42
CA TYR A 241 19.54 -9.65 10.59
C TYR A 241 19.62 -8.54 9.54
N VAL A 242 20.05 -7.37 9.96
CA VAL A 242 20.33 -6.24 9.06
C VAL A 242 21.79 -5.83 9.21
N ASP A 243 22.41 -5.35 8.12
CA ASP A 243 23.75 -4.80 8.16
C ASP A 243 23.77 -3.39 8.81
N ASN A 244 24.95 -2.81 8.97
CA ASN A 244 25.12 -1.47 9.51
C ASN A 244 24.48 -0.34 8.67
N MET A 245 24.03 -0.65 7.45
CA MET A 245 23.29 0.25 6.58
C MET A 245 21.78 -0.02 6.62
N GLY A 246 21.34 -0.98 7.45
CA GLY A 246 19.94 -1.38 7.57
C GLY A 246 19.44 -2.25 6.42
N ARG A 247 20.31 -2.96 5.69
CA ARG A 247 19.89 -3.88 4.63
C ARG A 247 19.66 -5.27 5.19
N PRO A 248 18.54 -5.91 4.85
CA PRO A 248 18.27 -7.30 5.23
C PRO A 248 19.39 -8.23 4.76
N ARG A 249 19.83 -9.13 5.62
CA ARG A 249 20.88 -10.12 5.35
C ARG A 249 20.35 -11.53 5.41
N GLU A 250 19.73 -11.89 6.52
CA GLU A 250 19.28 -13.23 6.79
C GLU A 250 17.97 -13.18 7.60
N ILE A 251 16.99 -14.00 7.20
CA ILE A 251 15.76 -14.18 7.97
C ILE A 251 16.03 -15.22 9.05
N ILE A 252 15.83 -14.84 10.32
CA ILE A 252 16.02 -15.71 11.47
C ILE A 252 14.75 -16.50 11.76
N GLU A 253 13.61 -15.82 11.66
CA GLU A 253 12.31 -16.36 12.03
C GLU A 253 11.22 -15.65 11.24
N GLN A 254 10.23 -16.41 10.80
CA GLN A 254 9.03 -15.90 10.15
C GLN A 254 7.82 -16.63 10.72
N LYS A 255 6.79 -15.85 11.07
CA LYS A 255 5.46 -16.37 11.44
C LYS A 255 4.43 -15.70 10.57
N ASP A 256 3.58 -16.48 9.93
CA ASP A 256 2.48 -15.95 9.12
C ASP A 256 1.36 -15.41 10.01
N ALA A 257 0.64 -14.40 9.50
CA ALA A 257 -0.53 -13.86 10.19
C ALA A 257 -1.63 -14.92 10.28
N GLN A 258 -2.37 -14.90 11.39
CA GLN A 258 -3.54 -15.77 11.58
C GLN A 258 -4.81 -14.92 11.62
N ALA A 259 -5.84 -15.35 10.88
CA ALA A 259 -7.14 -14.68 10.91
C ALA A 259 -7.79 -14.78 12.28
N GLY A 260 -8.58 -13.78 12.64
CA GLY A 260 -9.45 -13.84 13.81
C GLY A 260 -10.63 -14.80 13.59
N ASN A 261 -11.48 -14.89 14.60
CA ASN A 261 -12.68 -15.72 14.56
C ASN A 261 -13.80 -15.07 13.73
N ASP A 262 -14.68 -15.90 13.17
CA ASP A 262 -15.93 -15.44 12.57
C ASP A 262 -16.96 -15.15 13.64
N VAL A 263 -17.75 -14.08 13.47
CA VAL A 263 -18.86 -13.72 14.34
C VAL A 263 -20.18 -13.92 13.62
N TYR A 264 -21.01 -14.77 14.15
CA TYR A 264 -22.34 -15.06 13.63
C TYR A 264 -23.40 -14.28 14.40
N LEU A 265 -24.21 -13.52 13.68
CA LEU A 265 -25.31 -12.74 14.26
C LEU A 265 -26.63 -13.50 14.09
N THR A 266 -27.55 -13.33 15.06
CA THR A 266 -28.87 -13.96 15.06
C THR A 266 -29.95 -13.06 14.45
N ILE A 267 -29.57 -12.09 13.68
CA ILE A 267 -30.48 -11.16 12.97
C ILE A 267 -30.64 -11.63 11.52
N ASP A 268 -31.91 -11.68 11.07
CA ASP A 268 -32.31 -12.03 9.70
C ASP A 268 -32.66 -10.78 8.90
#